data_cb93a91284b27d10c417f3e2ac0af5d3
#
_entry.id   cb93a91284b27d10c417f3e2ac0af5d3
#
_cell.length_a   1.000
_cell.length_b   1.000
_cell.length_c   1.000
_cell.angle_alpha   90.00
_cell.angle_beta   90.00
_cell.angle_gamma   90.00
#
_symmetry.space_group_name_H-M   'P 1'
#
loop_
_entity.id
_entity.type
_entity.pdbx_description
1 polymer ?
#
loop_
_entity_poly.entity_id
_entity_poly.type
_entity_poly.pdbx_seq_one_letter_code
_entity_poly.pdbx_strand_id
1 'polypeptide(L)'
;MLRLRPRPTGTGPEGIPPVLNIDAFAIGFDHRDRERLHALWDEAIDNEQWSDGPLTRAFEAAWAGWNGLPAISTSSWTGAALAAFEYFELRGHTVLCPSNTFMATPLALQAAGANVQFVDCNRDDLCMSFEDFERKAREHKPRAAVLVHIGGHIAFEVEQIAAFCRDEGIVLLEDCAHAHGASWHGKRAGTWGDAGLWSFAATKTISTGEGGMLVSRHPDLIEFADRFRNYGKPDYAHPGLNYRLNEFTAALGIVGVERLDEITEWKNTVARERLDPQHPNRVHLPEGMVSGHYKYIVFDPLERSTGKVYDEPCHRALGHQVDLPNSDWVAQNHWCAPLYYHPAARPALQAASQ
;
A
#
# COMPACT_ATOMS: atom_id res chain seq x y z
N MET A 1 3.04 -19.00 -31.53
CA MET A 1 2.13 -19.86 -30.75
C MET A 1 2.79 -20.18 -29.41
N LEU A 2 2.46 -19.45 -28.36
CA LEU A 2 2.87 -19.77 -26.99
C LEU A 2 2.04 -20.99 -26.51
N ARG A 3 2.69 -22.12 -26.30
CA ARG A 3 2.05 -23.28 -25.66
C ARG A 3 1.91 -22.99 -24.17
N LEU A 4 0.70 -22.76 -23.71
CA LEU A 4 0.39 -22.78 -22.28
C LEU A 4 0.68 -24.19 -21.74
N ARG A 5 1.51 -24.28 -20.70
CA ARG A 5 1.74 -25.56 -20.01
C ARG A 5 0.43 -25.98 -19.32
N PRO A 6 0.00 -27.25 -19.43
CA PRO A 6 -1.17 -27.73 -18.72
C PRO A 6 -0.93 -27.67 -17.20
N ARG A 7 -1.93 -27.25 -16.45
CA ARG A 7 -1.91 -27.32 -14.98
C ARG A 7 -1.78 -28.78 -14.54
N PRO A 8 -0.97 -29.10 -13.52
CA PRO A 8 -0.92 -30.44 -12.98
C PRO A 8 -2.27 -30.79 -12.34
N THR A 9 -2.94 -31.80 -12.86
CA THR A 9 -4.09 -32.44 -12.23
C THR A 9 -3.55 -33.54 -11.31
N GLY A 10 -3.33 -33.21 -10.03
CA GLY A 10 -2.95 -34.17 -9.00
C GLY A 10 -4.02 -34.23 -7.94
N THR A 11 -4.80 -35.30 -7.93
CA THR A 11 -5.61 -35.68 -6.77
C THR A 11 -4.68 -36.32 -5.73
N GLY A 12 -4.39 -35.55 -4.65
CA GLY A 12 -3.74 -36.11 -3.45
C GLY A 12 -4.73 -36.99 -2.66
N PRO A 13 -4.25 -37.75 -1.65
CA PRO A 13 -5.11 -38.60 -0.84
C PRO A 13 -6.21 -37.80 -0.15
N GLU A 14 -7.41 -38.38 -0.11
CA GLU A 14 -8.61 -37.78 0.45
C GLU A 14 -8.38 -37.26 1.88
N GLY A 15 -8.63 -35.97 2.11
CA GLY A 15 -8.65 -35.35 3.44
C GLY A 15 -7.61 -34.27 3.73
N ILE A 16 -6.63 -34.03 2.88
CA ILE A 16 -5.69 -32.90 3.01
C ILE A 16 -5.90 -31.99 1.82
N PRO A 17 -6.33 -30.72 2.03
CA PRO A 17 -6.37 -29.77 0.92
C PRO A 17 -4.97 -29.68 0.28
N PRO A 18 -4.85 -29.59 -1.06
CA PRO A 18 -3.56 -29.52 -1.70
C PRO A 18 -2.75 -28.38 -1.05
N VAL A 19 -1.52 -28.69 -0.68
CA VAL A 19 -0.57 -27.67 -0.21
C VAL A 19 -0.40 -26.72 -1.37
N LEU A 20 -1.12 -25.59 -1.30
CA LEU A 20 -0.98 -24.53 -2.28
C LEU A 20 0.46 -24.07 -2.24
N ASN A 21 1.17 -24.25 -3.34
CA ASN A 21 2.50 -23.71 -3.50
C ASN A 21 2.35 -22.18 -3.67
N ILE A 22 2.27 -21.46 -2.55
CA ILE A 22 2.12 -20.00 -2.51
C ILE A 22 3.53 -19.44 -2.53
N ASP A 23 4.08 -19.24 -3.74
CA ASP A 23 5.48 -18.88 -3.88
C ASP A 23 5.77 -17.43 -3.45
N ALA A 24 4.87 -16.47 -3.65
CA ALA A 24 5.13 -15.08 -3.27
C ALA A 24 3.88 -14.26 -2.91
N PHE A 25 2.78 -14.43 -3.64
CA PHE A 25 1.50 -13.74 -3.42
C PHE A 25 0.35 -14.52 -4.07
N ALA A 26 -0.90 -14.23 -3.67
CA ALA A 26 -2.09 -14.77 -4.31
C ALA A 26 -3.10 -13.64 -4.56
N ILE A 27 -3.72 -13.65 -5.73
CA ILE A 27 -4.89 -12.85 -6.05
C ILE A 27 -6.12 -13.66 -5.67
N GLY A 28 -6.83 -13.21 -4.64
CA GLY A 28 -7.88 -13.97 -3.98
C GLY A 28 -9.25 -13.89 -4.65
N PHE A 29 -9.34 -13.90 -5.99
CA PHE A 29 -10.62 -13.85 -6.70
C PHE A 29 -11.34 -15.20 -6.66
N ASP A 30 -12.65 -15.17 -6.36
CA ASP A 30 -13.56 -16.31 -6.47
C ASP A 30 -14.57 -16.14 -7.63
N HIS A 31 -15.59 -17.01 -7.70
CA HIS A 31 -16.59 -16.96 -8.77
C HIS A 31 -17.43 -15.68 -8.74
N ARG A 32 -17.73 -15.11 -7.54
CA ARG A 32 -18.50 -13.87 -7.39
C ARG A 32 -17.74 -12.70 -8.00
N ASP A 33 -16.43 -12.63 -7.74
CA ASP A 33 -15.55 -11.59 -8.28
C ASP A 33 -15.46 -11.68 -9.79
N ARG A 34 -15.41 -12.91 -10.33
CA ARG A 34 -15.36 -13.15 -11.77
C ARG A 34 -16.64 -12.71 -12.47
N GLU A 35 -17.80 -13.09 -11.94
CA GLU A 35 -19.11 -12.71 -12.51
C GLU A 35 -19.28 -11.19 -12.50
N ARG A 36 -18.96 -10.55 -11.36
CA ARG A 36 -19.03 -9.09 -11.22
C ARG A 36 -18.09 -8.38 -12.18
N LEU A 37 -16.86 -8.88 -12.33
CA LEU A 37 -15.85 -8.30 -13.22
C LEU A 37 -16.27 -8.40 -14.70
N HIS A 38 -16.83 -9.54 -15.13
CA HIS A 38 -17.31 -9.70 -16.50
C HIS A 38 -18.43 -8.69 -16.80
N ALA A 39 -19.39 -8.50 -15.88
CA ALA A 39 -20.45 -7.52 -16.06
C ALA A 39 -19.90 -6.08 -16.20
N LEU A 40 -18.89 -5.70 -15.38
CA LEU A 40 -18.25 -4.39 -15.49
C LEU A 40 -17.43 -4.23 -16.78
N TRP A 41 -16.80 -5.29 -17.27
CA TRP A 41 -16.06 -5.23 -18.53
C TRP A 41 -17.00 -5.13 -19.73
N ASP A 42 -18.16 -5.81 -19.71
CA ASP A 42 -19.19 -5.66 -20.73
C ASP A 42 -19.70 -4.20 -20.75
N GLU A 43 -19.95 -3.60 -19.56
CA GLU A 43 -20.28 -2.17 -19.44
C GLU A 43 -19.21 -1.26 -20.05
N ALA A 44 -17.91 -1.53 -19.76
CA ALA A 44 -16.80 -0.76 -20.31
C ALA A 44 -16.73 -0.87 -21.85
N ILE A 45 -16.99 -2.05 -22.39
CA ILE A 45 -17.01 -2.27 -23.85
C ILE A 45 -18.16 -1.50 -24.49
N ASP A 46 -19.35 -1.57 -23.89
CA ASP A 46 -20.58 -0.99 -24.46
C ASP A 46 -20.56 0.55 -24.41
N ASN A 47 -19.93 1.17 -23.40
CA ASN A 47 -19.89 2.64 -23.28
C ASN A 47 -18.85 3.32 -24.17
N GLU A 48 -17.97 2.57 -24.83
CA GLU A 48 -16.92 3.03 -25.76
C GLU A 48 -15.91 4.03 -25.17
N GLN A 49 -15.97 4.33 -23.86
CA GLN A 49 -15.03 5.20 -23.16
C GLN A 49 -14.08 4.36 -22.28
N TRP A 50 -12.91 4.04 -22.81
CA TRP A 50 -11.99 3.07 -22.21
C TRP A 50 -10.93 3.68 -21.27
N SER A 51 -10.97 4.98 -21.06
CA SER A 51 -10.05 5.69 -20.17
C SER A 51 -10.73 6.90 -19.56
N ASP A 52 -10.52 7.10 -18.25
CA ASP A 52 -11.09 8.23 -17.51
C ASP A 52 -12.62 8.34 -17.63
N GLY A 53 -13.29 7.20 -17.60
CA GLY A 53 -14.73 7.05 -17.82
C GLY A 53 -15.54 6.73 -16.56
N PRO A 54 -16.75 6.16 -16.74
CA PRO A 54 -17.67 5.88 -15.63
C PRO A 54 -17.12 4.92 -14.57
N LEU A 55 -16.43 3.84 -14.98
CA LEU A 55 -15.89 2.87 -14.02
C LEU A 55 -14.71 3.44 -13.25
N THR A 56 -13.88 4.30 -13.86
CA THR A 56 -12.84 5.05 -13.17
C THR A 56 -13.45 5.90 -12.05
N ARG A 57 -14.52 6.64 -12.34
CA ARG A 57 -15.22 7.46 -11.33
C ARG A 57 -15.92 6.59 -10.27
N ALA A 58 -16.46 5.45 -10.65
CA ALA A 58 -17.07 4.49 -9.71
C ALA A 58 -16.02 3.90 -8.76
N PHE A 59 -14.81 3.57 -9.24
CA PHE A 59 -13.71 3.10 -8.42
C PHE A 59 -13.23 4.19 -7.43
N GLU A 60 -13.06 5.42 -7.90
CA GLU A 60 -12.72 6.58 -7.05
C GLU A 60 -13.77 6.79 -5.94
N ALA A 61 -15.05 6.74 -6.30
CA ALA A 61 -16.16 6.88 -5.34
C ALA A 61 -16.21 5.71 -4.34
N ALA A 62 -16.01 4.47 -4.80
CA ALA A 62 -15.95 3.29 -3.93
C ALA A 62 -14.79 3.40 -2.94
N TRP A 63 -13.60 3.81 -3.42
CA TRP A 63 -12.44 4.02 -2.56
C TRP A 63 -12.64 5.16 -1.56
N ALA A 64 -13.19 6.29 -2.01
CA ALA A 64 -13.53 7.42 -1.14
C ALA A 64 -14.54 7.02 -0.06
N GLY A 65 -15.55 6.25 -0.41
CA GLY A 65 -16.53 5.69 0.54
C GLY A 65 -15.90 4.76 1.57
N TRP A 66 -14.94 3.93 1.15
CA TRP A 66 -14.21 3.05 2.04
C TRP A 66 -13.19 3.79 2.92
N ASN A 67 -12.39 4.71 2.35
CA ASN A 67 -11.32 5.41 3.05
C ASN A 67 -11.83 6.55 3.94
N GLY A 68 -12.87 7.27 3.48
CA GLY A 68 -13.46 8.41 4.17
C GLY A 68 -12.97 9.78 3.68
N LEU A 69 -12.08 9.84 2.70
CA LEU A 69 -11.59 11.07 2.07
C LEU A 69 -11.84 11.05 0.55
N PRO A 70 -11.98 12.23 -0.08
CA PRO A 70 -11.99 12.34 -1.54
C PRO A 70 -10.79 11.64 -2.16
N ALA A 71 -11.02 10.94 -3.28
CA ALA A 71 -10.05 10.08 -3.94
C ALA A 71 -9.95 10.35 -5.42
N ILE A 72 -8.75 10.23 -5.99
CA ILE A 72 -8.48 10.32 -7.42
C ILE A 72 -7.53 9.20 -7.84
N SER A 73 -7.90 8.44 -8.86
CA SER A 73 -7.11 7.31 -9.35
C SER A 73 -6.00 7.74 -10.32
N THR A 74 -4.95 6.95 -10.36
CA THR A 74 -3.84 7.11 -11.30
C THR A 74 -3.40 5.74 -11.81
N SER A 75 -2.62 5.72 -12.91
CA SER A 75 -2.11 4.48 -13.49
C SER A 75 -1.07 3.75 -12.63
N SER A 76 -0.54 4.38 -11.58
CA SER A 76 0.38 3.78 -10.62
C SER A 76 0.49 4.63 -9.35
N TRP A 77 1.03 4.06 -8.26
CA TRP A 77 1.40 4.82 -7.06
C TRP A 77 2.28 6.03 -7.39
N THR A 78 3.22 5.86 -8.33
CA THR A 78 4.13 6.95 -8.74
C THR A 78 3.37 8.13 -9.35
N GLY A 79 2.32 7.87 -10.13
CA GLY A 79 1.48 8.95 -10.67
C GLY A 79 0.78 9.76 -9.59
N ALA A 80 0.24 9.06 -8.55
CA ALA A 80 -0.36 9.70 -7.39
C ALA A 80 0.66 10.51 -6.59
N ALA A 81 1.84 9.93 -6.35
CA ALA A 81 2.93 10.58 -5.62
C ALA A 81 3.43 11.85 -6.32
N LEU A 82 3.71 11.77 -7.62
CA LEU A 82 4.19 12.92 -8.39
C LEU A 82 3.16 14.06 -8.45
N ALA A 83 1.86 13.75 -8.52
CA ALA A 83 0.81 14.76 -8.42
C ALA A 83 0.84 15.48 -7.06
N ALA A 84 0.95 14.74 -5.95
CA ALA A 84 1.06 15.33 -4.62
C ALA A 84 2.37 16.13 -4.45
N PHE A 85 3.50 15.61 -4.94
CA PHE A 85 4.81 16.29 -4.83
C PHE A 85 4.85 17.61 -5.61
N GLU A 86 4.22 17.65 -6.78
CA GLU A 86 4.10 18.88 -7.57
C GLU A 86 3.18 19.90 -6.90
N TYR A 87 2.00 19.46 -6.40
CA TYR A 87 1.06 20.33 -5.71
C TYR A 87 1.66 20.99 -4.46
N PHE A 88 2.44 20.24 -3.66
CA PHE A 88 3.10 20.75 -2.46
C PHE A 88 4.45 21.44 -2.76
N GLU A 89 4.81 21.57 -4.02
CA GLU A 89 6.02 22.27 -4.48
C GLU A 89 7.31 21.72 -3.87
N LEU A 90 7.50 20.38 -3.92
CA LEU A 90 8.65 19.74 -3.27
C LEU A 90 9.97 19.92 -4.02
N ARG A 91 9.96 20.41 -5.25
CA ARG A 91 11.18 20.64 -6.06
C ARG A 91 12.14 21.60 -5.37
N GLY A 92 13.38 21.17 -5.17
CA GLY A 92 14.44 21.95 -4.51
C GLY A 92 14.34 21.99 -2.99
N HIS A 93 13.27 21.45 -2.41
CA HIS A 93 13.09 21.39 -0.96
C HIS A 93 13.55 20.07 -0.37
N THR A 94 13.92 20.11 0.92
CA THR A 94 14.23 18.91 1.69
C THR A 94 12.94 18.15 2.04
N VAL A 95 12.97 16.83 1.81
CA VAL A 95 11.90 15.91 2.18
C VAL A 95 12.50 14.78 3.01
N LEU A 96 11.91 14.51 4.18
CA LEU A 96 12.27 13.37 5.01
C LEU A 96 11.58 12.11 4.49
N CYS A 97 12.35 11.04 4.32
CA CYS A 97 11.90 9.77 3.78
C CYS A 97 12.45 8.63 4.64
N PRO A 98 11.66 7.63 5.06
CA PRO A 98 12.20 6.50 5.78
C PRO A 98 13.16 5.73 4.88
N SER A 99 14.23 5.19 5.45
CA SER A 99 15.14 4.33 4.69
C SER A 99 14.59 2.92 4.50
N ASN A 100 13.80 2.44 5.46
CA ASN A 100 13.10 1.16 5.34
C ASN A 100 11.80 1.36 4.55
N THR A 101 11.91 1.44 3.23
CA THR A 101 10.80 1.58 2.29
C THR A 101 11.12 0.94 0.94
N PHE A 102 10.13 0.85 0.06
CA PHE A 102 10.35 0.46 -1.33
C PHE A 102 11.03 1.59 -2.10
N MET A 103 11.91 1.21 -3.03
CA MET A 103 12.69 2.17 -3.85
C MET A 103 11.86 3.22 -4.57
N ALA A 104 10.58 2.93 -4.87
CA ALA A 104 9.71 3.90 -5.54
C ALA A 104 9.59 5.21 -4.76
N THR A 105 9.58 5.18 -3.41
CA THR A 105 9.39 6.36 -2.58
C THR A 105 10.54 7.37 -2.75
N PRO A 106 11.81 7.03 -2.46
CA PRO A 106 12.91 7.98 -2.67
C PRO A 106 13.17 8.30 -4.14
N LEU A 107 12.99 7.36 -5.08
CA LEU A 107 13.19 7.62 -6.50
C LEU A 107 12.13 8.57 -7.07
N ALA A 108 10.88 8.48 -6.66
CA ALA A 108 9.84 9.43 -7.07
C ALA A 108 10.11 10.85 -6.52
N LEU A 109 10.58 10.96 -5.26
CA LEU A 109 11.01 12.24 -4.69
C LEU A 109 12.18 12.85 -5.46
N GLN A 110 13.20 12.04 -5.79
CA GLN A 110 14.33 12.49 -6.62
C GLN A 110 13.88 12.92 -8.03
N ALA A 111 12.97 12.15 -8.66
CA ALA A 111 12.41 12.50 -9.97
C ALA A 111 11.61 13.82 -9.93
N ALA A 112 10.93 14.11 -8.82
CA ALA A 112 10.28 15.39 -8.58
C ALA A 112 11.27 16.54 -8.30
N GLY A 113 12.57 16.22 -8.13
CA GLY A 113 13.62 17.19 -7.83
C GLY A 113 13.73 17.59 -6.37
N ALA A 114 13.19 16.78 -5.45
CA ALA A 114 13.32 16.98 -4.00
C ALA A 114 14.70 16.52 -3.48
N ASN A 115 15.16 17.15 -2.39
CA ASN A 115 16.36 16.77 -1.68
C ASN A 115 16.00 15.75 -0.57
N VAL A 116 16.23 14.47 -0.82
CA VAL A 116 15.85 13.40 0.08
C VAL A 116 16.83 13.30 1.25
N GLN A 117 16.31 13.34 2.48
CA GLN A 117 17.04 13.03 3.70
C GLN A 117 16.41 11.78 4.34
N PHE A 118 17.21 10.75 4.56
CA PHE A 118 16.73 9.49 5.12
C PHE A 118 16.57 9.53 6.63
N VAL A 119 15.49 8.91 7.11
CA VAL A 119 15.14 8.74 8.53
C VAL A 119 15.21 7.27 8.89
N ASP A 120 15.66 6.97 10.09
CA ASP A 120 15.71 5.61 10.62
C ASP A 120 14.31 5.09 11.00
N CYS A 121 14.20 3.78 11.22
CA CYS A 121 12.96 3.14 11.61
C CYS A 121 13.00 2.63 13.06
N ASN A 122 11.84 2.29 13.60
CA ASN A 122 11.71 1.48 14.80
C ASN A 122 11.90 0.00 14.47
N ARG A 123 12.40 -0.79 15.44
CA ARG A 123 12.61 -2.22 15.25
C ARG A 123 11.35 -3.05 15.46
N ASP A 124 10.38 -2.54 16.19
CA ASP A 124 9.15 -3.23 16.59
C ASP A 124 8.07 -3.18 15.51
N ASP A 125 7.99 -2.11 14.72
CA ASP A 125 7.01 -1.95 13.62
C ASP A 125 7.64 -1.74 12.24
N LEU A 126 8.96 -1.57 12.16
CA LEU A 126 9.71 -1.31 10.93
C LEU A 126 9.36 0.04 10.26
N CYS A 127 8.50 0.85 10.86
CA CYS A 127 8.10 2.15 10.35
C CYS A 127 9.04 3.26 10.84
N MET A 128 8.87 4.47 10.31
CA MET A 128 9.69 5.65 10.66
C MET A 128 9.71 5.88 12.17
N SER A 129 10.91 6.05 12.76
CA SER A 129 11.09 6.43 14.15
C SER A 129 10.79 7.91 14.36
N PHE A 130 9.91 8.22 15.31
CA PHE A 130 9.60 9.60 15.68
C PHE A 130 10.81 10.32 16.26
N GLU A 131 11.64 9.65 17.08
CA GLU A 131 12.85 10.24 17.67
C GLU A 131 13.83 10.73 16.58
N ASP A 132 14.15 9.89 15.61
CA ASP A 132 15.06 10.28 14.52
C ASP A 132 14.41 11.28 13.56
N PHE A 133 13.09 11.11 13.31
CA PHE A 133 12.29 12.06 12.52
C PHE A 133 12.31 13.46 13.12
N GLU A 134 11.96 13.60 14.41
CA GLU A 134 11.93 14.91 15.10
C GLU A 134 13.31 15.57 15.07
N ARG A 135 14.37 14.83 15.39
CA ARG A 135 15.75 15.32 15.37
C ARG A 135 16.11 15.87 13.98
N LYS A 136 15.85 15.11 12.92
CA LYS A 136 16.16 15.52 11.55
C LYS A 136 15.26 16.63 11.04
N ALA A 137 13.99 16.65 11.45
CA ALA A 137 13.08 17.73 11.11
C ALA A 137 13.55 19.07 11.68
N ARG A 138 14.02 19.09 12.94
CA ARG A 138 14.59 20.29 13.56
C ARG A 138 15.90 20.72 12.88
N GLU A 139 16.74 19.78 12.47
CA GLU A 139 18.03 20.04 11.81
C GLU A 139 17.84 20.55 10.37
N HIS A 140 17.02 19.88 9.57
CA HIS A 140 16.92 20.11 8.13
C HIS A 140 15.76 20.99 7.72
N LYS A 141 14.78 21.28 8.60
CA LYS A 141 13.59 22.05 8.34
C LYS A 141 12.90 21.67 7.02
N PRO A 142 12.46 20.41 6.89
CA PRO A 142 11.93 19.88 5.65
C PRO A 142 10.62 20.56 5.26
N ARG A 143 10.33 20.63 3.95
CA ARG A 143 9.03 21.03 3.43
C ARG A 143 7.98 19.96 3.66
N ALA A 144 8.38 18.69 3.56
CA ALA A 144 7.50 17.54 3.71
C ALA A 144 8.21 16.35 4.33
N ALA A 145 7.39 15.39 4.78
CA ALA A 145 7.82 14.04 5.15
C ALA A 145 6.91 13.00 4.49
N VAL A 146 7.48 11.87 4.12
CA VAL A 146 6.72 10.69 3.68
C VAL A 146 6.75 9.66 4.80
N LEU A 147 5.61 9.30 5.36
CA LEU A 147 5.45 8.23 6.32
C LEU A 147 4.96 6.96 5.62
N VAL A 148 5.71 5.88 5.71
CA VAL A 148 5.37 4.61 5.07
C VAL A 148 4.78 3.64 6.09
N HIS A 149 3.60 3.09 5.81
CA HIS A 149 2.94 2.07 6.61
C HIS A 149 3.40 0.68 6.18
N ILE A 150 4.37 0.13 6.89
CA ILE A 150 5.07 -1.10 6.51
C ILE A 150 4.22 -2.34 6.83
N GLY A 151 4.31 -3.38 6.01
CA GLY A 151 3.76 -4.71 6.28
C GLY A 151 2.24 -4.81 6.29
N GLY A 152 1.51 -3.69 6.25
CA GLY A 152 0.05 -3.66 6.24
C GLY A 152 -0.57 -3.14 7.53
N HIS A 153 0.22 -2.69 8.50
CA HIS A 153 -0.24 -1.98 9.70
C HIS A 153 0.03 -0.47 9.59
N ILE A 154 -0.61 0.30 10.43
CA ILE A 154 -0.33 1.74 10.56
C ILE A 154 0.93 1.91 11.40
N ALA A 155 1.80 2.85 11.03
CA ALA A 155 2.99 3.18 11.82
C ALA A 155 2.61 3.49 13.28
N PHE A 156 3.29 2.89 14.26
CA PHE A 156 2.89 2.98 15.68
C PHE A 156 3.00 4.40 16.24
N GLU A 157 3.86 5.21 15.66
CA GLU A 157 4.07 6.60 16.07
C GLU A 157 3.37 7.62 15.14
N VAL A 158 2.37 7.18 14.34
CA VAL A 158 1.68 8.03 13.38
C VAL A 158 1.05 9.27 14.01
N GLU A 159 0.47 9.15 15.22
CA GLU A 159 -0.16 10.27 15.93
C GLU A 159 0.85 11.35 16.30
N GLN A 160 2.01 10.94 16.81
CA GLN A 160 3.10 11.83 17.20
C GLN A 160 3.71 12.53 15.98
N ILE A 161 3.97 11.78 14.90
CA ILE A 161 4.50 12.31 13.65
C ILE A 161 3.50 13.30 13.02
N ALA A 162 2.22 12.94 12.96
CA ALA A 162 1.18 13.81 12.39
C ALA A 162 0.95 15.09 13.21
N ALA A 163 1.00 14.99 14.54
CA ALA A 163 0.91 16.14 15.42
C ALA A 163 2.11 17.09 15.22
N PHE A 164 3.32 16.55 15.24
CA PHE A 164 4.55 17.32 15.02
C PHE A 164 4.56 18.01 13.65
N CYS A 165 4.21 17.27 12.58
CA CYS A 165 4.13 17.85 11.23
C CYS A 165 3.17 19.04 11.17
N ARG A 166 2.00 18.90 11.78
CA ARG A 166 0.97 19.95 11.82
C ARG A 166 1.47 21.18 12.59
N ASP A 167 2.13 20.98 13.73
CA ASP A 167 2.62 22.06 14.60
C ASP A 167 3.80 22.81 13.96
N GLU A 168 4.65 22.11 13.21
CA GLU A 168 5.82 22.70 12.52
C GLU A 168 5.52 23.12 11.07
N GLY A 169 4.29 22.92 10.56
CA GLY A 169 3.92 23.27 9.20
C GLY A 169 4.59 22.40 8.13
N ILE A 170 4.94 21.15 8.46
CA ILE A 170 5.52 20.16 7.56
C ILE A 170 4.38 19.39 6.88
N VAL A 171 4.39 19.30 5.56
CA VAL A 171 3.44 18.46 4.81
C VAL A 171 3.71 16.99 5.12
N LEU A 172 2.69 16.27 5.56
CA LEU A 172 2.78 14.84 5.82
C LEU A 172 2.08 14.04 4.72
N LEU A 173 2.83 13.24 3.98
CA LEU A 173 2.34 12.32 2.96
C LEU A 173 2.43 10.90 3.49
N GLU A 174 1.33 10.15 3.42
CA GLU A 174 1.31 8.75 3.86
C GLU A 174 1.47 7.82 2.64
N ASP A 175 2.54 7.03 2.61
CA ASP A 175 2.65 5.91 1.67
C ASP A 175 1.90 4.70 2.22
N CYS A 176 0.72 4.47 1.68
CA CYS A 176 -0.21 3.44 2.07
C CYS A 176 -0.15 2.20 1.17
N ALA A 177 0.90 2.03 0.36
CA ALA A 177 1.01 0.95 -0.61
C ALA A 177 0.91 -0.47 -0.01
N HIS A 178 1.12 -0.62 1.30
CA HIS A 178 0.93 -1.88 2.04
C HIS A 178 -0.32 -1.90 2.92
N ALA A 179 -0.97 -0.76 3.14
CA ALA A 179 -1.92 -0.55 4.23
C ALA A 179 -3.41 -0.78 3.85
N HIS A 180 -3.70 -1.47 2.74
CA HIS A 180 -5.06 -1.82 2.35
C HIS A 180 -5.77 -2.59 3.46
N GLY A 181 -6.89 -2.08 3.94
CA GLY A 181 -7.62 -2.64 5.07
C GLY A 181 -7.18 -2.14 6.45
N ALA A 182 -6.03 -1.44 6.55
CA ALA A 182 -5.50 -0.99 7.84
C ALA A 182 -6.32 0.15 8.45
N SER A 183 -6.54 0.05 9.77
CA SER A 183 -7.12 1.12 10.58
C SER A 183 -6.62 1.06 12.02
N TRP A 184 -6.65 2.18 12.73
CA TRP A 184 -6.38 2.25 14.15
C TRP A 184 -7.47 3.06 14.84
N HIS A 185 -8.16 2.44 15.81
CA HIS A 185 -9.38 2.98 16.43
C HIS A 185 -10.41 3.46 15.39
N GLY A 186 -10.55 2.71 14.30
CA GLY A 186 -11.46 3.02 13.20
C GLY A 186 -10.97 4.08 12.21
N LYS A 187 -9.87 4.76 12.49
CA LYS A 187 -9.27 5.74 11.57
C LYS A 187 -8.36 5.02 10.57
N ARG A 188 -8.65 5.14 9.29
CA ARG A 188 -7.96 4.40 8.23
C ARG A 188 -6.60 5.01 7.88
N ALA A 189 -5.68 4.20 7.38
CA ALA A 189 -4.44 4.69 6.76
C ALA A 189 -4.74 5.69 5.65
N GLY A 190 -3.84 6.65 5.43
CA GLY A 190 -3.99 7.71 4.43
C GLY A 190 -4.89 8.87 4.89
N THR A 191 -5.33 8.89 6.16
CA THR A 191 -6.19 9.95 6.70
C THR A 191 -5.54 10.73 7.85
N TRP A 192 -4.30 10.42 8.20
CA TRP A 192 -3.56 11.07 9.28
C TRP A 192 -2.81 12.31 8.81
N GLY A 193 -2.23 12.25 7.60
CA GLY A 193 -1.50 13.34 6.95
C GLY A 193 -2.35 14.23 6.05
N ASP A 194 -1.67 14.92 5.13
CA ASP A 194 -2.29 15.80 4.13
C ASP A 194 -2.78 15.02 2.91
N ALA A 195 -2.09 13.94 2.56
CA ALA A 195 -2.52 13.02 1.50
C ALA A 195 -2.07 11.60 1.78
N GLY A 196 -2.87 10.61 1.37
CA GLY A 196 -2.54 9.20 1.34
C GLY A 196 -2.34 8.69 -0.09
N LEU A 197 -1.26 7.92 -0.30
CA LEU A 197 -0.81 7.44 -1.60
C LEU A 197 -0.90 5.91 -1.63
N TRP A 198 -1.73 5.36 -2.51
CA TRP A 198 -2.04 3.94 -2.57
C TRP A 198 -1.52 3.30 -3.86
N SER A 199 -1.16 2.02 -3.77
CA SER A 199 -0.71 1.20 -4.89
C SER A 199 -1.63 0.01 -5.08
N PHE A 200 -2.04 -0.26 -6.32
CA PHE A 200 -2.78 -1.46 -6.70
C PHE A 200 -1.95 -2.36 -7.63
N ALA A 201 -0.61 -2.28 -7.52
CA ALA A 201 0.28 -3.19 -8.26
C ALA A 201 -0.03 -4.66 -7.96
N ALA A 202 0.41 -5.56 -8.83
CA ALA A 202 0.02 -6.98 -8.85
C ALA A 202 0.18 -7.74 -7.53
N THR A 203 1.11 -7.31 -6.65
CA THR A 203 1.40 -7.99 -5.38
C THR A 203 0.60 -7.46 -4.19
N LYS A 204 -0.19 -6.40 -4.35
CA LYS A 204 -0.90 -5.73 -3.24
C LYS A 204 -2.11 -6.55 -2.77
N THR A 205 -2.60 -6.24 -1.55
CA THR A 205 -3.74 -6.95 -0.92
C THR A 205 -4.96 -6.98 -1.81
N ILE A 206 -5.28 -5.87 -2.45
CA ILE A 206 -6.14 -5.80 -3.63
C ILE A 206 -5.33 -5.26 -4.79
N SER A 207 -5.54 -5.80 -5.98
CA SER A 207 -4.71 -5.52 -7.14
C SER A 207 -5.54 -5.25 -8.36
N THR A 208 -5.08 -4.29 -9.16
CA THR A 208 -5.60 -4.03 -10.51
C THR A 208 -4.57 -4.37 -11.60
N GLY A 209 -3.49 -5.11 -11.22
CA GLY A 209 -2.31 -5.33 -12.04
C GLY A 209 -1.34 -4.16 -11.93
N GLU A 210 -1.75 -2.99 -12.35
CA GLU A 210 -1.12 -1.69 -12.11
C GLU A 210 -2.20 -0.65 -11.79
N GLY A 211 -1.92 0.26 -10.86
CA GLY A 211 -2.83 1.33 -10.48
C GLY A 211 -2.35 2.06 -9.22
N GLY A 212 -2.87 3.25 -9.02
CA GLY A 212 -2.67 4.07 -7.84
C GLY A 212 -3.91 4.86 -7.47
N MET A 213 -3.93 5.38 -6.24
CA MET A 213 -4.96 6.28 -5.76
C MET A 213 -4.31 7.32 -4.85
N LEU A 214 -4.72 8.56 -5.00
CA LEU A 214 -4.44 9.63 -4.06
C LEU A 214 -5.72 9.94 -3.31
N VAL A 215 -5.64 10.00 -1.98
CA VAL A 215 -6.72 10.51 -1.13
C VAL A 215 -6.24 11.75 -0.40
N SER A 216 -7.12 12.73 -0.18
CA SER A 216 -6.75 13.93 0.56
C SER A 216 -7.96 14.62 1.16
N ARG A 217 -7.71 15.30 2.30
CA ARG A 217 -8.64 16.26 2.90
C ARG A 217 -8.65 17.62 2.18
N HIS A 218 -7.69 17.88 1.27
CA HIS A 218 -7.57 19.10 0.49
C HIS A 218 -8.28 18.92 -0.86
N PRO A 219 -9.48 19.50 -1.07
CA PRO A 219 -10.21 19.33 -2.34
C PRO A 219 -9.41 19.87 -3.54
N ASP A 220 -8.65 20.95 -3.33
CA ASP A 220 -7.83 21.56 -4.38
C ASP A 220 -6.71 20.61 -4.87
N LEU A 221 -6.17 19.75 -3.98
CA LEU A 221 -5.21 18.72 -4.39
C LEU A 221 -5.88 17.65 -5.27
N ILE A 222 -7.12 17.26 -4.95
CA ILE A 222 -7.85 16.28 -5.76
C ILE A 222 -8.13 16.84 -7.15
N GLU A 223 -8.57 18.11 -7.26
CA GLU A 223 -8.77 18.78 -8.54
C GLU A 223 -7.46 18.93 -9.31
N PHE A 224 -6.38 19.34 -8.63
CA PHE A 224 -5.05 19.42 -9.22
C PHE A 224 -4.59 18.06 -9.77
N ALA A 225 -4.73 16.99 -9.00
CA ALA A 225 -4.32 15.63 -9.39
C ALA A 225 -5.13 15.12 -10.60
N ASP A 226 -6.41 15.47 -10.70
CA ASP A 226 -7.24 15.12 -11.88
C ASP A 226 -6.69 15.80 -13.17
N ARG A 227 -6.31 17.07 -13.07
CA ARG A 227 -5.65 17.78 -14.18
C ARG A 227 -4.26 17.23 -14.47
N PHE A 228 -3.46 17.01 -13.40
CA PHE A 228 -2.07 16.53 -13.51
C PHE A 228 -1.99 15.17 -14.22
N ARG A 229 -2.86 14.21 -13.87
CA ARG A 229 -2.90 12.88 -14.53
C ARG A 229 -3.33 12.94 -16.00
N ASN A 230 -3.82 14.09 -16.48
CA ASN A 230 -4.35 14.30 -17.83
C ASN A 230 -3.69 15.49 -18.56
N TYR A 231 -2.36 15.61 -18.46
CA TYR A 231 -1.56 16.64 -19.13
C TYR A 231 -1.89 18.09 -18.74
N GLY A 232 -2.54 18.35 -17.63
CA GLY A 232 -2.97 19.70 -17.23
C GLY A 232 -4.22 20.21 -17.96
N LYS A 233 -5.01 19.32 -18.60
CA LYS A 233 -6.26 19.70 -19.26
C LYS A 233 -7.29 20.28 -18.27
N PRO A 234 -8.24 21.12 -18.78
CA PRO A 234 -8.46 21.49 -20.20
C PRO A 234 -7.63 22.68 -20.68
N ASP A 235 -7.08 23.49 -19.79
CA ASP A 235 -6.46 24.78 -20.09
C ASP A 235 -4.92 24.73 -20.14
N TYR A 236 -4.33 23.61 -19.70
CA TYR A 236 -2.88 23.40 -19.61
C TYR A 236 -2.17 24.40 -18.69
N ALA A 237 -2.90 24.99 -17.74
CA ALA A 237 -2.35 25.98 -16.79
C ALA A 237 -1.37 25.36 -15.79
N HIS A 238 -1.44 24.04 -15.59
CA HIS A 238 -0.56 23.31 -14.70
C HIS A 238 0.18 22.19 -15.45
N PRO A 239 1.40 21.83 -15.02
CA PRO A 239 2.10 20.70 -15.57
C PRO A 239 1.29 19.40 -15.36
N GLY A 240 1.49 18.44 -16.25
CA GLY A 240 0.84 17.13 -16.10
C GLY A 240 1.33 16.16 -17.16
N LEU A 241 1.12 14.88 -16.87
CA LEU A 241 1.49 13.78 -17.75
C LEU A 241 0.31 12.81 -17.88
N ASN A 242 0.50 11.72 -18.64
CA ASN A 242 -0.51 10.67 -18.71
C ASN A 242 -0.35 9.68 -17.57
N TYR A 243 -1.15 9.88 -16.53
CA TYR A 243 -1.30 8.92 -15.41
C TYR A 243 -2.76 8.48 -15.25
N ARG A 244 -3.59 8.57 -16.31
CA ARG A 244 -4.98 8.13 -16.26
C ARG A 244 -5.07 6.63 -16.04
N LEU A 245 -6.06 6.21 -15.24
CA LEU A 245 -6.47 4.83 -15.14
C LEU A 245 -7.40 4.48 -16.31
N ASN A 246 -7.38 3.23 -16.78
CA ASN A 246 -8.32 2.75 -17.78
C ASN A 246 -9.50 2.01 -17.12
N GLU A 247 -10.62 1.91 -17.84
CA GLU A 247 -11.88 1.36 -17.34
C GLU A 247 -11.78 -0.13 -16.97
N PHE A 248 -11.02 -0.92 -17.73
CA PHE A 248 -10.85 -2.36 -17.46
C PHE A 248 -10.07 -2.60 -16.14
N THR A 249 -9.11 -1.75 -15.88
CA THR A 249 -8.33 -1.72 -14.62
C THR A 249 -9.20 -1.21 -13.47
N ALA A 250 -10.03 -0.18 -13.70
CA ALA A 250 -10.95 0.36 -12.70
C ALA A 250 -11.99 -0.69 -12.26
N ALA A 251 -12.48 -1.52 -13.18
CA ALA A 251 -13.37 -2.64 -12.87
C ALA A 251 -12.76 -3.62 -11.84
N LEU A 252 -11.47 -3.97 -12.00
CA LEU A 252 -10.73 -4.77 -11.01
C LEU A 252 -10.67 -4.06 -9.65
N GLY A 253 -10.47 -2.75 -9.65
CA GLY A 253 -10.44 -1.92 -8.45
C GLY A 253 -11.78 -1.93 -7.70
N ILE A 254 -12.90 -1.77 -8.40
CA ILE A 254 -14.27 -1.83 -7.83
C ILE A 254 -14.47 -3.18 -7.12
N VAL A 255 -14.25 -4.29 -7.82
CA VAL A 255 -14.37 -5.64 -7.25
C VAL A 255 -13.45 -5.82 -6.05
N GLY A 256 -12.21 -5.29 -6.11
CA GLY A 256 -11.27 -5.33 -5.00
C GLY A 256 -11.78 -4.60 -3.76
N VAL A 257 -12.38 -3.41 -3.92
CA VAL A 257 -12.95 -2.63 -2.80
C VAL A 257 -14.15 -3.35 -2.19
N GLU A 258 -15.05 -3.91 -3.01
CA GLU A 258 -16.21 -4.69 -2.55
C GLU A 258 -15.81 -5.88 -1.67
N ARG A 259 -14.56 -6.38 -1.81
CA ARG A 259 -14.02 -7.54 -1.07
C ARG A 259 -13.04 -7.20 0.05
N LEU A 260 -12.59 -5.95 0.14
CA LEU A 260 -11.46 -5.58 1.00
C LEU A 260 -11.70 -5.88 2.49
N ASP A 261 -12.87 -5.56 3.01
CA ASP A 261 -13.19 -5.79 4.42
C ASP A 261 -13.24 -7.29 4.74
N GLU A 262 -13.83 -8.13 3.85
CA GLU A 262 -13.83 -9.58 4.00
C GLU A 262 -12.40 -10.17 4.00
N ILE A 263 -11.56 -9.71 3.09
CA ILE A 263 -10.16 -10.15 3.00
C ILE A 263 -9.39 -9.76 4.28
N THR A 264 -9.61 -8.54 4.74
CA THR A 264 -8.96 -8.00 5.95
C THR A 264 -9.38 -8.76 7.19
N GLU A 265 -10.68 -8.99 7.39
CA GLU A 265 -11.20 -9.77 8.52
C GLU A 265 -10.64 -11.20 8.52
N TRP A 266 -10.65 -11.86 7.37
CA TRP A 266 -10.09 -13.20 7.24
C TRP A 266 -8.60 -13.23 7.63
N LYS A 267 -7.79 -12.28 7.13
CA LYS A 267 -6.36 -12.21 7.44
C LYS A 267 -6.11 -11.99 8.93
N ASN A 268 -6.84 -11.08 9.58
CA ASN A 268 -6.70 -10.83 11.01
C ASN A 268 -7.15 -12.03 11.85
N THR A 269 -8.18 -12.74 11.42
CA THR A 269 -8.62 -13.99 12.10
C THR A 269 -7.54 -15.07 12.01
N VAL A 270 -6.99 -15.31 10.81
CA VAL A 270 -5.91 -16.30 10.63
C VAL A 270 -4.65 -15.88 11.38
N ALA A 271 -4.29 -14.62 11.37
CA ALA A 271 -3.15 -14.11 12.13
C ALA A 271 -3.33 -14.44 13.62
N ARG A 272 -4.42 -13.98 14.23
CA ARG A 272 -4.70 -14.15 15.66
C ARG A 272 -4.81 -15.60 16.09
N GLU A 273 -5.51 -16.45 15.32
CA GLU A 273 -5.83 -17.81 15.75
C GLU A 273 -4.76 -18.83 15.41
N ARG A 274 -3.97 -18.58 14.36
CA ARG A 274 -3.01 -19.56 13.85
C ARG A 274 -1.57 -19.11 13.88
N LEU A 275 -1.27 -17.88 13.51
CA LEU A 275 0.12 -17.43 13.39
C LEU A 275 0.66 -16.86 14.71
N ASP A 276 -0.13 -16.04 15.41
CA ASP A 276 0.29 -15.42 16.67
C ASP A 276 0.75 -16.44 17.74
N PRO A 277 0.05 -17.59 17.94
CA PRO A 277 0.51 -18.61 18.89
C PRO A 277 1.81 -19.29 18.49
N GLN A 278 2.13 -19.34 17.19
CA GLN A 278 3.34 -19.98 16.66
C GLN A 278 4.54 -19.04 16.61
N HIS A 279 4.30 -17.72 16.59
CA HIS A 279 5.33 -16.68 16.39
C HIS A 279 5.27 -15.65 17.51
N PRO A 280 5.78 -15.98 18.73
CA PRO A 280 5.78 -15.02 19.85
C PRO A 280 6.66 -13.80 19.57
N ASN A 281 7.70 -13.93 18.74
CA ASN A 281 8.61 -12.85 18.36
C ASN A 281 8.21 -12.29 16.98
N ARG A 282 7.16 -11.49 16.97
CA ARG A 282 6.57 -10.87 15.77
C ARG A 282 6.33 -9.39 15.97
N VAL A 283 5.85 -8.69 14.94
CA VAL A 283 5.25 -7.36 15.12
C VAL A 283 3.97 -7.53 15.96
N HIS A 284 3.93 -6.88 17.13
CA HIS A 284 2.79 -6.88 18.04
C HIS A 284 1.94 -5.63 17.79
N LEU A 285 0.78 -5.83 17.17
CA LEU A 285 -0.12 -4.71 16.87
C LEU A 285 -0.64 -4.08 18.17
N PRO A 286 -0.63 -2.74 18.30
CA PRO A 286 -1.28 -2.04 19.40
C PRO A 286 -2.78 -2.34 19.49
N GLU A 287 -3.36 -2.16 20.68
CA GLU A 287 -4.78 -2.29 20.89
C GLU A 287 -5.58 -1.37 19.94
N GLY A 288 -6.67 -1.89 19.39
CA GLY A 288 -7.53 -1.17 18.45
C GLY A 288 -7.00 -1.04 17.03
N MET A 289 -5.81 -1.60 16.73
CA MET A 289 -5.26 -1.63 15.38
C MET A 289 -5.73 -2.86 14.61
N VAL A 290 -6.21 -2.64 13.39
CA VAL A 290 -6.49 -3.65 12.37
C VAL A 290 -5.41 -3.54 11.30
N SER A 291 -4.75 -4.66 10.97
CA SER A 291 -3.75 -4.71 9.90
C SER A 291 -4.36 -5.27 8.61
N GLY A 292 -3.98 -4.73 7.47
CA GLY A 292 -4.24 -5.34 6.17
C GLY A 292 -3.38 -6.59 5.92
N HIS A 293 -2.40 -6.85 6.78
CA HIS A 293 -1.46 -7.97 6.68
C HIS A 293 -0.97 -8.20 5.24
N TYR A 294 -0.44 -7.14 4.62
CA TYR A 294 0.29 -7.29 3.35
C TYR A 294 1.45 -8.27 3.52
N LYS A 295 2.13 -8.18 4.67
CA LYS A 295 3.11 -9.13 5.17
C LYS A 295 2.84 -9.43 6.64
N TYR A 296 2.97 -10.69 7.05
CA TYR A 296 3.00 -11.07 8.45
C TYR A 296 4.45 -11.20 8.89
N ILE A 297 4.91 -10.21 9.69
CA ILE A 297 6.33 -10.01 10.00
C ILE A 297 6.68 -10.67 11.33
N VAL A 298 7.77 -11.44 11.32
CA VAL A 298 8.36 -12.09 12.51
C VAL A 298 9.86 -11.80 12.56
N PHE A 299 10.44 -11.92 13.76
CA PHE A 299 11.86 -11.64 13.99
C PHE A 299 12.71 -12.91 14.20
N ASP A 300 12.09 -14.07 14.10
CA ASP A 300 12.79 -15.36 14.11
C ASP A 300 12.89 -15.92 12.69
N PRO A 301 14.01 -16.57 12.32
CA PRO A 301 14.15 -17.22 11.04
C PRO A 301 13.08 -18.28 10.79
N LEU A 302 12.52 -18.30 9.58
CA LEU A 302 11.48 -19.22 9.19
C LEU A 302 12.02 -20.27 8.20
N GLU A 303 11.68 -21.56 8.40
CA GLU A 303 11.92 -22.60 7.41
C GLU A 303 11.16 -22.33 6.10
N ARG A 304 9.94 -21.78 6.23
CA ARG A 304 9.10 -21.36 5.10
C ARG A 304 8.78 -19.88 5.23
N SER A 305 9.47 -19.07 4.46
CA SER A 305 9.31 -17.63 4.40
C SER A 305 8.92 -17.17 3.00
N THR A 306 8.17 -16.07 2.92
CA THR A 306 7.94 -15.33 1.66
C THR A 306 8.96 -14.22 1.44
N GLY A 307 10.11 -14.33 2.07
CA GLY A 307 11.21 -13.36 2.04
C GLY A 307 11.10 -12.32 3.15
N LYS A 308 11.65 -11.18 2.90
CA LYS A 308 11.61 -9.98 3.75
C LYS A 308 10.63 -8.97 3.17
N VAL A 309 10.26 -7.94 3.94
CA VAL A 309 9.58 -6.78 3.38
C VAL A 309 10.56 -6.05 2.47
N TYR A 310 11.74 -5.73 3.03
CA TYR A 310 12.90 -5.20 2.30
C TYR A 310 14.17 -5.83 2.90
N ASP A 311 15.07 -6.27 2.05
CA ASP A 311 16.34 -6.93 2.41
C ASP A 311 17.54 -5.97 2.38
N GLU A 312 17.36 -4.79 1.79
CA GLU A 312 18.34 -3.71 1.77
C GLU A 312 17.65 -2.36 2.00
N PRO A 313 18.12 -1.53 2.96
CA PRO A 313 17.54 -0.20 3.17
C PRO A 313 17.93 0.76 2.06
N CYS A 314 17.02 1.68 1.71
CA CYS A 314 17.18 2.57 0.57
C CYS A 314 18.43 3.46 0.63
N HIS A 315 18.85 3.90 1.83
CA HIS A 315 20.08 4.71 1.96
C HIS A 315 21.32 3.94 1.50
N ARG A 316 21.40 2.62 1.76
CA ARG A 316 22.51 1.78 1.30
C ARG A 316 22.45 1.56 -0.21
N ALA A 317 21.30 1.15 -0.70
CA ALA A 317 21.08 0.89 -2.13
C ALA A 317 21.35 2.14 -3.01
N LEU A 318 21.09 3.35 -2.50
CA LEU A 318 21.35 4.61 -3.20
C LEU A 318 22.73 5.22 -2.86
N GLY A 319 23.55 4.56 -2.06
CA GLY A 319 24.93 4.98 -1.77
C GLY A 319 25.05 6.17 -0.81
N HIS A 320 23.98 6.49 -0.04
CA HIS A 320 24.03 7.55 0.96
C HIS A 320 24.85 7.13 2.20
N GLN A 321 25.75 8.00 2.62
CA GLN A 321 26.62 7.78 3.80
C GLN A 321 25.96 8.39 5.05
N VAL A 322 24.88 7.76 5.52
CA VAL A 322 24.18 8.13 6.74
C VAL A 322 24.08 6.91 7.67
N ASP A 323 24.21 7.12 8.97
CA ASP A 323 24.10 6.07 9.97
C ASP A 323 22.63 5.90 10.38
N LEU A 324 22.07 4.74 10.04
CA LEU A 324 20.68 4.35 10.31
C LEU A 324 20.65 2.91 10.85
N PRO A 325 21.10 2.72 12.10
CA PRO A 325 21.39 1.39 12.63
C PRO A 325 20.16 0.49 12.76
N ASN A 326 18.96 1.06 12.96
CA ASN A 326 17.75 0.26 13.02
C ASN A 326 17.32 -0.20 11.63
N SER A 327 17.41 0.65 10.61
CA SER A 327 17.13 0.28 9.21
C SER A 327 18.06 -0.84 8.72
N ASP A 328 19.35 -0.76 9.07
CA ASP A 328 20.32 -1.82 8.78
C ASP A 328 19.98 -3.11 9.54
N TRP A 329 19.58 -2.99 10.80
CA TRP A 329 19.22 -4.15 11.62
C TRP A 329 17.93 -4.83 11.13
N VAL A 330 16.85 -4.09 10.87
CA VAL A 330 15.58 -4.69 10.42
C VAL A 330 15.74 -5.37 9.06
N ALA A 331 16.53 -4.82 8.15
CA ALA A 331 16.80 -5.44 6.85
C ALA A 331 17.40 -6.86 7.00
N GLN A 332 18.17 -7.10 8.06
CA GLN A 332 18.80 -8.40 8.32
C GLN A 332 17.95 -9.32 9.19
N ASN A 333 17.14 -8.78 10.11
CA ASN A 333 16.57 -9.50 11.25
C ASN A 333 15.03 -9.61 11.23
N HIS A 334 14.39 -9.64 10.06
CA HIS A 334 12.97 -9.96 9.97
C HIS A 334 12.69 -10.93 8.83
N TRP A 335 11.60 -11.65 8.95
CA TRP A 335 11.09 -12.61 7.94
C TRP A 335 9.59 -12.43 7.81
N CYS A 336 9.01 -12.88 6.70
CA CYS A 336 7.58 -12.83 6.46
C CYS A 336 7.01 -14.24 6.39
N ALA A 337 6.09 -14.57 7.30
CA ALA A 337 5.32 -15.80 7.21
C ALA A 337 4.24 -15.69 6.12
N PRO A 338 3.94 -16.80 5.41
CA PRO A 338 2.89 -16.80 4.39
C PRO A 338 1.51 -16.51 4.99
N LEU A 339 0.85 -15.44 4.52
CA LEU A 339 -0.52 -15.08 4.88
C LEU A 339 -1.23 -14.47 3.67
N TYR A 340 -1.76 -15.33 2.80
CA TYR A 340 -2.47 -14.91 1.59
C TYR A 340 -3.92 -15.35 1.67
N TYR A 341 -4.84 -14.41 1.41
CA TYR A 341 -6.24 -14.76 1.26
C TYR A 341 -6.42 -15.68 0.04
N HIS A 342 -7.04 -16.82 0.27
CA HIS A 342 -7.41 -17.73 -0.81
C HIS A 342 -8.84 -18.21 -0.60
N PRO A 343 -9.73 -18.09 -1.60
CA PRO A 343 -11.13 -18.46 -1.46
C PRO A 343 -11.36 -19.92 -1.02
N ALA A 344 -10.50 -20.85 -1.45
CA ALA A 344 -10.57 -22.26 -1.05
C ALA A 344 -10.19 -22.54 0.43
N ALA A 345 -9.57 -21.59 1.12
CA ALA A 345 -9.23 -21.71 2.54
C ALA A 345 -10.41 -21.36 3.48
N ARG A 346 -11.48 -20.77 2.95
CA ARG A 346 -12.65 -20.32 3.69
C ARG A 346 -13.43 -21.44 4.41
N PRO A 347 -13.69 -22.62 3.78
CA PRO A 347 -14.41 -23.70 4.43
C PRO A 347 -13.69 -24.29 5.66
N ALA A 348 -12.37 -24.26 5.69
CA ALA A 348 -11.57 -24.84 6.77
C ALA A 348 -11.65 -24.02 8.08
N LEU A 349 -11.93 -22.72 8.01
CA LEU A 349 -12.13 -21.87 9.19
C LEU A 349 -13.55 -21.98 9.76
N GLN A 350 -14.56 -22.12 8.90
CA GLN A 350 -15.95 -22.32 9.32
C GLN A 350 -16.16 -23.68 10.00
N ALA A 351 -15.42 -24.71 9.59
CA ALA A 351 -15.46 -26.03 10.21
C ALA A 351 -14.72 -26.12 11.57
N ALA A 352 -13.82 -25.20 11.86
CA ALA A 352 -13.08 -25.15 13.13
C ALA A 352 -13.79 -24.32 14.21
N SER A 353 -14.84 -23.57 13.86
CA SER A 353 -15.67 -22.76 14.76
C SER A 353 -17.02 -23.43 15.13
N GLN A 354 -17.27 -24.66 14.68
CA GLN A 354 -18.34 -25.54 15.13
C GLN A 354 -17.77 -26.69 15.98
#